data_c2d9c71a62d627326d5149083a8afd89
#
_entry.id   c2d9c71a62d627326d5149083a8afd89
#
_cell.length_a   1.000
_cell.length_b   1.000
_cell.length_c   1.000
_cell.angle_alpha   90.00
_cell.angle_beta   90.00
_cell.angle_gamma   90.00
#
_symmetry.space_group_name_H-M   'P 1'
#
loop_
_entity.id
_entity.type
_entity.pdbx_description
1 polymer ?
#
loop_
_entity_poly.entity_id
_entity_poly.type
_entity_poly.pdbx_seq_one_letter_code
_entity_poly.pdbx_strand_id
1 'polypeptide(L)'
;LFGLCLYFVIMAKGKKLISLKYWKYCLPLALPIILHLLSGLVLGQSDRVMLQSMSGNYEAGIYSFAYTIASVLSLLWSATNNAWVPWYYENTKANNTKGINQLAKKYILLFSLGTCTIMLMTPEVMKILGPEEYWSAGRVIAMVVFGIYFNFLYTFAVNYEFYSQNTRWIAVGSICAAAVNVGLNLLLIPKFGGMGAAVATLISYFALFVFHNIIAARLGGFNISKRLYLYGISIVSVGFTVINLTYDFPVLRWIIILLLGFGLIYFNRKVIEEQLKRYLKKDKTQ
;
A
#
# COMPACT_ATOMS: atom_id res chain seq x y z
N LEU A 1 15.95 24.66 -3.28
CA LEU A 1 16.59 25.75 -2.50
C LEU A 1 16.99 25.26 -1.11
N PHE A 2 16.07 24.72 -0.28
CA PHE A 2 16.37 24.26 1.09
C PHE A 2 17.48 23.19 1.15
N GLY A 3 17.45 22.19 0.25
CA GLY A 3 18.47 21.15 0.17
C GLY A 3 19.87 21.69 -0.19
N LEU A 4 19.94 22.71 -1.05
CA LEU A 4 21.20 23.38 -1.39
C LEU A 4 21.76 24.16 -0.19
N CYS A 5 20.93 24.92 0.51
CA CYS A 5 21.35 25.63 1.73
C CYS A 5 21.86 24.66 2.80
N LEU A 6 21.13 23.55 3.04
CA LEU A 6 21.54 22.51 3.97
C LEU A 6 22.88 21.87 3.55
N TYR A 7 23.06 21.59 2.26
CA TYR A 7 24.29 21.09 1.70
C TYR A 7 25.47 22.03 2.00
N PHE A 8 25.34 23.33 1.72
CA PHE A 8 26.39 24.30 2.00
C PHE A 8 26.71 24.43 3.49
N VAL A 9 25.71 24.40 4.36
CA VAL A 9 25.90 24.43 5.82
C VAL A 9 26.66 23.20 6.31
N ILE A 10 26.32 22.01 5.82
CA ILE A 10 26.99 20.75 6.17
C ILE A 10 28.42 20.75 5.66
N MET A 11 28.65 21.23 4.44
CA MET A 11 29.98 21.30 3.83
C MET A 11 30.90 22.31 4.56
N ALA A 12 30.38 23.47 4.92
CA ALA A 12 31.12 24.47 5.69
C ALA A 12 31.55 23.95 7.09
N LYS A 13 30.70 23.15 7.74
CA LYS A 13 31.00 22.53 9.05
C LYS A 13 31.89 21.28 8.95
N GLY A 14 31.79 20.55 7.84
CA GLY A 14 32.41 19.24 7.68
C GLY A 14 33.89 19.21 7.36
N LYS A 15 34.50 20.35 6.99
CA LYS A 15 35.92 20.53 6.62
C LYS A 15 36.47 19.60 5.52
N LYS A 16 35.65 18.68 4.96
CA LYS A 16 36.00 17.75 3.89
C LYS A 16 34.87 17.65 2.88
N LEU A 17 35.16 18.01 1.62
CA LEU A 17 34.22 17.94 0.50
C LEU A 17 33.85 16.50 0.13
N ILE A 18 34.82 15.60 0.17
CA ILE A 18 34.65 14.21 -0.25
C ILE A 18 35.39 13.29 0.73
N SER A 19 34.71 12.24 1.15
CA SER A 19 35.30 11.16 1.94
C SER A 19 35.00 9.81 1.28
N LEU A 20 35.95 9.25 0.58
CA LEU A 20 35.84 7.97 -0.12
C LEU A 20 35.40 6.83 0.81
N LYS A 21 35.77 6.89 2.11
CA LYS A 21 35.37 5.89 3.11
C LYS A 21 33.85 5.87 3.31
N TYR A 22 33.23 7.05 3.46
CA TYR A 22 31.77 7.15 3.64
C TYR A 22 31.02 6.90 2.32
N TRP A 23 31.56 7.33 1.20
CA TRP A 23 30.95 7.09 -0.10
C TRP A 23 30.91 5.60 -0.44
N LYS A 24 31.97 4.84 -0.18
CA LYS A 24 32.02 3.38 -0.37
C LYS A 24 30.99 2.65 0.50
N TYR A 25 30.60 3.20 1.63
CA TYR A 25 29.56 2.65 2.48
C TYR A 25 28.15 3.09 2.04
N CYS A 26 27.95 4.39 1.81
CA CYS A 26 26.60 4.94 1.56
C CYS A 26 26.08 4.64 0.15
N LEU A 27 26.94 4.72 -0.90
CA LEU A 27 26.48 4.55 -2.28
C LEU A 27 25.88 3.16 -2.57
N PRO A 28 26.46 2.04 -2.13
CA PRO A 28 25.86 0.72 -2.34
C PRO A 28 24.49 0.53 -1.68
N LEU A 29 24.20 1.30 -0.63
CA LEU A 29 22.90 1.29 0.05
C LEU A 29 21.92 2.28 -0.59
N ALA A 30 22.39 3.49 -0.91
CA ALA A 30 21.55 4.57 -1.40
C ALA A 30 21.11 4.39 -2.86
N LEU A 31 22.04 3.95 -3.74
CA LEU A 31 21.76 3.83 -5.17
C LEU A 31 20.60 2.85 -5.46
N PRO A 32 20.55 1.64 -4.87
CA PRO A 32 19.39 0.77 -5.02
C PRO A 32 18.07 1.40 -4.52
N ILE A 33 18.11 2.18 -3.43
CA ILE A 33 16.92 2.87 -2.92
C ILE A 33 16.42 3.93 -3.90
N ILE A 34 17.32 4.69 -4.55
CA ILE A 34 16.95 5.64 -5.60
C ILE A 34 16.25 4.92 -6.76
N LEU A 35 16.81 3.81 -7.23
CA LEU A 35 16.19 3.00 -8.28
C LEU A 35 14.82 2.44 -7.87
N HIS A 36 14.68 2.01 -6.61
CA HIS A 36 13.39 1.59 -6.06
C HIS A 36 12.36 2.73 -6.09
N LEU A 37 12.73 3.94 -5.63
CA LEU A 37 11.83 5.09 -5.62
C LEU A 37 11.42 5.50 -7.04
N LEU A 38 12.36 5.54 -7.99
CA LEU A 38 12.05 5.82 -9.39
C LEU A 38 11.13 4.77 -10.01
N SER A 39 11.37 3.49 -9.72
CA SER A 39 10.49 2.40 -10.17
C SER A 39 9.10 2.50 -9.55
N GLY A 40 9.00 2.95 -8.29
CA GLY A 40 7.73 3.22 -7.62
C GLY A 40 6.94 4.36 -8.29
N LEU A 41 7.63 5.41 -8.75
CA LEU A 41 7.01 6.49 -9.54
C LEU A 41 6.49 5.96 -10.90
N VAL A 42 7.28 5.15 -11.59
CA VAL A 42 6.84 4.51 -12.84
C VAL A 42 5.61 3.64 -12.58
N LEU A 43 5.69 2.75 -11.59
CA LEU A 43 4.59 1.84 -11.22
C LEU A 43 3.30 2.57 -10.82
N GLY A 44 3.41 3.76 -10.22
CA GLY A 44 2.25 4.54 -9.75
C GLY A 44 1.71 5.57 -10.75
N GLN A 45 2.42 5.86 -11.86
CA GLN A 45 2.04 6.93 -12.79
C GLN A 45 1.98 6.49 -14.26
N SER A 46 2.67 5.39 -14.63
CA SER A 46 2.78 4.96 -16.03
C SER A 46 1.43 4.67 -16.67
N ASP A 47 0.52 4.04 -15.96
CA ASP A 47 -0.83 3.72 -16.40
C ASP A 47 -1.61 4.95 -16.84
N ARG A 48 -1.51 6.10 -16.13
CA ARG A 48 -2.19 7.35 -16.51
C ARG A 48 -1.61 7.95 -17.79
N VAL A 49 -0.28 7.98 -17.90
CA VAL A 49 0.41 8.48 -19.09
C VAL A 49 0.10 7.60 -20.29
N MET A 50 0.09 6.28 -20.10
CA MET A 50 -0.22 5.33 -21.16
C MET A 50 -1.69 5.36 -21.56
N LEU A 51 -2.63 5.49 -20.61
CA LEU A 51 -4.04 5.68 -20.89
C LEU A 51 -4.26 6.96 -21.70
N GLN A 52 -3.63 8.08 -21.32
CA GLN A 52 -3.74 9.33 -22.04
C GLN A 52 -3.29 9.20 -23.50
N SER A 53 -2.18 8.52 -23.73
CA SER A 53 -1.62 8.35 -25.08
C SER A 53 -2.36 7.34 -25.94
N MET A 54 -2.98 6.30 -25.34
CA MET A 54 -3.58 5.17 -26.05
C MET A 54 -5.12 5.25 -26.14
N SER A 55 -5.77 5.84 -25.11
CA SER A 55 -7.25 5.88 -24.99
C SER A 55 -7.79 7.29 -24.88
N GLY A 56 -6.91 8.30 -24.82
CA GLY A 56 -7.28 9.72 -24.77
C GLY A 56 -7.49 10.30 -23.38
N ASN A 57 -7.67 11.63 -23.33
CA ASN A 57 -7.73 12.38 -22.07
C ASN A 57 -8.93 12.01 -21.19
N TYR A 58 -10.05 11.64 -21.79
CA TYR A 58 -11.27 11.27 -21.08
C TYR A 58 -11.07 10.02 -20.21
N GLU A 59 -10.58 8.93 -20.80
CA GLU A 59 -10.28 7.69 -20.08
C GLU A 59 -9.20 7.87 -18.99
N ALA A 60 -8.16 8.64 -19.33
CA ALA A 60 -7.11 8.96 -18.37
C ALA A 60 -7.63 9.82 -17.19
N GLY A 61 -8.58 10.72 -17.45
CA GLY A 61 -9.25 11.53 -16.44
C GLY A 61 -10.07 10.69 -15.47
N ILE A 62 -10.93 9.81 -15.99
CA ILE A 62 -11.73 8.86 -15.21
C ILE A 62 -10.84 7.96 -14.34
N TYR A 63 -9.81 7.37 -14.94
CA TYR A 63 -8.87 6.52 -14.23
C TYR A 63 -8.10 7.27 -13.13
N SER A 64 -7.64 8.49 -13.42
CA SER A 64 -6.93 9.33 -12.46
C SER A 64 -7.80 9.68 -11.26
N PHE A 65 -9.08 9.98 -11.50
CA PHE A 65 -10.06 10.22 -10.45
C PHE A 65 -10.30 8.98 -9.60
N ALA A 66 -10.50 7.83 -10.24
CA ALA A 66 -10.64 6.53 -9.58
C ALA A 66 -9.42 6.21 -8.69
N TYR A 67 -8.22 6.40 -9.23
CA TYR A 67 -6.97 6.16 -8.50
C TYR A 67 -6.80 7.11 -7.31
N THR A 68 -7.25 8.36 -7.43
CA THR A 68 -7.21 9.33 -6.32
C THR A 68 -8.05 8.87 -5.15
N ILE A 69 -9.26 8.36 -5.39
CA ILE A 69 -10.10 7.77 -4.33
C ILE A 69 -9.41 6.55 -3.71
N ALA A 70 -8.87 5.66 -4.54
CA ALA A 70 -8.16 4.46 -4.07
C ALA A 70 -6.91 4.80 -3.25
N SER A 71 -6.24 5.92 -3.54
CA SER A 71 -5.02 6.36 -2.86
C SER A 71 -5.21 6.72 -1.38
N VAL A 72 -6.44 6.95 -0.93
CA VAL A 72 -6.76 7.13 0.50
C VAL A 72 -6.26 5.95 1.32
N LEU A 73 -6.39 4.72 0.80
CA LEU A 73 -5.85 3.52 1.46
C LEU A 73 -4.32 3.59 1.59
N SER A 74 -3.62 4.12 0.58
CA SER A 74 -2.17 4.30 0.59
C SER A 74 -1.72 5.33 1.64
N LEU A 75 -2.48 6.40 1.84
CA LEU A 75 -2.20 7.41 2.88
C LEU A 75 -2.32 6.80 4.28
N LEU A 76 -3.41 6.07 4.54
CA LEU A 76 -3.62 5.38 5.82
C LEU A 76 -2.52 4.34 6.09
N TRP A 77 -2.16 3.57 5.08
CA TRP A 77 -1.06 2.64 5.18
C TRP A 77 0.27 3.33 5.45
N SER A 78 0.63 4.38 4.71
CA SER A 78 1.89 5.10 4.90
C SER A 78 2.02 5.66 6.33
N ALA A 79 0.94 6.28 6.85
CA ALA A 79 0.91 6.80 8.22
C ALA A 79 1.13 5.70 9.27
N THR A 80 0.47 4.55 9.11
CA THR A 80 0.59 3.43 10.06
C THR A 80 1.91 2.68 9.92
N ASN A 81 2.49 2.60 8.71
CA ASN A 81 3.79 1.98 8.47
C ASN A 81 4.93 2.76 9.17
N ASN A 82 4.83 4.08 9.26
CA ASN A 82 5.80 4.90 10.01
C ASN A 82 5.84 4.55 11.51
N ALA A 83 4.73 4.11 12.08
CA ALA A 83 4.69 3.60 13.46
C ALA A 83 5.11 2.12 13.55
N TRP A 84 4.75 1.33 12.54
CA TRP A 84 5.09 -0.09 12.47
C TRP A 84 6.59 -0.35 12.39
N VAL A 85 7.33 0.38 11.54
CA VAL A 85 8.74 0.08 11.21
C VAL A 85 9.65 0.12 12.43
N PRO A 86 9.69 1.18 13.27
CA PRO A 86 10.56 1.19 14.45
C PRO A 86 10.23 0.06 15.42
N TRP A 87 8.94 -0.14 15.70
CA TRP A 87 8.48 -1.21 16.57
C TRP A 87 8.86 -2.60 16.05
N TYR A 88 8.71 -2.82 14.74
CA TYR A 88 9.08 -4.08 14.08
C TYR A 88 10.58 -4.37 14.20
N TYR A 89 11.43 -3.35 14.00
CA TYR A 89 12.89 -3.50 14.12
C TYR A 89 13.33 -3.84 15.54
N GLU A 90 12.76 -3.19 16.55
CA GLU A 90 13.03 -3.49 17.97
C GLU A 90 12.63 -4.93 18.32
N ASN A 91 11.44 -5.36 17.90
CA ASN A 91 10.95 -6.70 18.17
C ASN A 91 11.69 -7.78 17.37
N THR A 92 12.15 -7.48 16.16
CA THR A 92 12.99 -8.37 15.35
C THR A 92 14.35 -8.56 16.04
N LYS A 93 14.97 -7.49 16.52
CA LYS A 93 16.22 -7.54 17.30
C LYS A 93 16.06 -8.34 18.59
N ALA A 94 14.92 -8.23 19.24
CA ALA A 94 14.59 -8.97 20.46
C ALA A 94 14.13 -10.42 20.21
N ASN A 95 14.07 -10.89 18.96
CA ASN A 95 13.56 -12.21 18.57
C ASN A 95 12.10 -12.46 19.02
N ASN A 96 11.28 -11.41 19.18
CA ASN A 96 9.89 -11.50 19.62
C ASN A 96 8.94 -11.87 18.48
N THR A 97 9.15 -13.01 17.85
CA THR A 97 8.33 -13.50 16.73
C THR A 97 6.83 -13.60 17.07
N LYS A 98 6.51 -13.98 18.31
CA LYS A 98 5.11 -14.10 18.77
C LYS A 98 4.42 -12.73 18.80
N GLY A 99 5.07 -11.72 19.37
CA GLY A 99 4.54 -10.33 19.40
C GLY A 99 4.37 -9.76 17.99
N ILE A 100 5.37 -9.97 17.11
CA ILE A 100 5.31 -9.54 15.70
C ILE A 100 4.07 -10.13 15.01
N ASN A 101 3.85 -11.45 15.10
CA ASN A 101 2.71 -12.10 14.45
C ASN A 101 1.35 -11.69 15.05
N GLN A 102 1.29 -11.45 16.36
CA GLN A 102 0.05 -10.98 17.01
C GLN A 102 -0.34 -9.57 16.50
N LEU A 103 0.61 -8.64 16.42
CA LEU A 103 0.33 -7.29 15.92
C LEU A 103 0.12 -7.29 14.41
N ALA A 104 0.91 -8.04 13.64
CA ALA A 104 0.72 -8.21 12.20
C ALA A 104 -0.68 -8.74 11.86
N LYS A 105 -1.21 -9.71 12.63
CA LYS A 105 -2.57 -10.22 12.46
C LYS A 105 -3.61 -9.11 12.59
N LYS A 106 -3.50 -8.28 13.62
CA LYS A 106 -4.44 -7.15 13.86
C LYS A 106 -4.32 -6.11 12.74
N TYR A 107 -3.10 -5.81 12.33
CA TYR A 107 -2.80 -4.83 11.29
C TYR A 107 -3.33 -5.28 9.93
N ILE A 108 -3.06 -6.53 9.52
CA ILE A 108 -3.58 -7.12 8.28
C ILE A 108 -5.12 -7.17 8.31
N LEU A 109 -5.73 -7.60 9.42
CA LEU A 109 -7.20 -7.64 9.56
C LEU A 109 -7.81 -6.24 9.39
N LEU A 110 -7.26 -5.23 10.10
CA LEU A 110 -7.76 -3.85 10.02
C LEU A 110 -7.70 -3.33 8.58
N PHE A 111 -6.56 -3.52 7.89
CA PHE A 111 -6.41 -3.08 6.51
C PHE A 111 -7.26 -3.87 5.53
N SER A 112 -7.45 -5.18 5.75
CA SER A 112 -8.36 -5.99 4.92
C SER A 112 -9.79 -5.48 5.01
N LEU A 113 -10.27 -5.22 6.22
CA LEU A 113 -11.63 -4.70 6.42
C LEU A 113 -11.79 -3.26 5.91
N GLY A 114 -10.79 -2.41 6.11
CA GLY A 114 -10.75 -1.06 5.53
C GLY A 114 -10.77 -1.10 3.99
N THR A 115 -10.01 -1.99 3.38
CA THR A 115 -10.01 -2.24 1.94
C THR A 115 -11.40 -2.66 1.44
N CYS A 116 -12.03 -3.63 2.11
CA CYS A 116 -13.39 -4.05 1.77
C CYS A 116 -14.41 -2.91 1.91
N THR A 117 -14.30 -2.12 2.97
CA THR A 117 -15.19 -0.96 3.18
C THR A 117 -15.05 0.07 2.06
N ILE A 118 -13.81 0.43 1.68
CA ILE A 118 -13.57 1.36 0.56
C ILE A 118 -14.16 0.78 -0.73
N MET A 119 -13.94 -0.50 -1.03
CA MET A 119 -14.50 -1.15 -2.22
C MET A 119 -16.04 -1.09 -2.23
N LEU A 120 -16.68 -1.42 -1.10
CA LEU A 120 -18.14 -1.43 -0.99
C LEU A 120 -18.76 -0.03 -1.08
N MET A 121 -18.05 1.01 -0.62
CA MET A 121 -18.49 2.40 -0.69
C MET A 121 -18.21 3.06 -2.06
N THR A 122 -17.46 2.42 -2.92
CA THR A 122 -17.01 2.99 -4.20
C THR A 122 -18.15 3.59 -5.04
N PRO A 123 -19.31 2.92 -5.26
CA PRO A 123 -20.37 3.49 -6.08
C PRO A 123 -20.97 4.79 -5.53
N GLU A 124 -21.13 4.87 -4.21
CA GLU A 124 -21.65 6.07 -3.53
C GLU A 124 -20.63 7.20 -3.53
N VAL A 125 -19.37 6.89 -3.25
CA VAL A 125 -18.27 7.87 -3.29
C VAL A 125 -18.15 8.48 -4.69
N MET A 126 -18.28 7.67 -5.74
CA MET A 126 -18.29 8.15 -7.12
C MET A 126 -19.45 9.11 -7.41
N LYS A 127 -20.65 8.79 -6.91
CA LYS A 127 -21.84 9.64 -7.11
C LYS A 127 -21.76 10.97 -6.35
N ILE A 128 -21.09 10.98 -5.19
CA ILE A 128 -20.95 12.18 -4.36
C ILE A 128 -19.82 13.10 -4.89
N LEU A 129 -18.70 12.53 -5.30
CA LEU A 129 -17.48 13.27 -5.61
C LEU A 129 -17.26 13.50 -7.09
N GLY A 130 -17.86 12.68 -7.98
CA GLY A 130 -17.66 12.73 -9.42
C GLY A 130 -18.91 13.08 -10.21
N PRO A 131 -18.74 13.67 -11.40
CA PRO A 131 -19.85 13.88 -12.34
C PRO A 131 -20.40 12.53 -12.83
N GLU A 132 -21.63 12.53 -13.34
CA GLU A 132 -22.35 11.32 -13.76
C GLU A 132 -21.56 10.48 -14.77
N GLU A 133 -20.86 11.14 -15.66
CA GLU A 133 -19.99 10.52 -16.68
C GLU A 133 -18.91 9.59 -16.08
N TYR A 134 -18.52 9.83 -14.81
CA TYR A 134 -17.44 9.06 -14.13
C TYR A 134 -17.98 7.90 -13.30
N TRP A 135 -19.30 7.75 -13.13
CA TRP A 135 -19.87 6.72 -12.26
C TRP A 135 -19.55 5.28 -12.70
N SER A 136 -19.38 5.08 -14.01
CA SER A 136 -18.97 3.79 -14.59
C SER A 136 -17.61 3.29 -14.10
N ALA A 137 -16.74 4.20 -13.65
CA ALA A 137 -15.39 3.87 -13.16
C ALA A 137 -15.36 3.20 -11.77
N GLY A 138 -16.49 3.06 -11.09
CA GLY A 138 -16.54 2.44 -9.77
C GLY A 138 -15.95 1.03 -9.71
N ARG A 139 -16.11 0.23 -10.76
CA ARG A 139 -15.50 -1.11 -10.86
C ARG A 139 -13.98 -1.04 -11.00
N VAL A 140 -13.47 0.00 -11.70
CA VAL A 140 -12.03 0.26 -11.84
C VAL A 140 -11.42 0.57 -10.48
N ILE A 141 -12.11 1.37 -9.64
CA ILE A 141 -11.65 1.71 -8.29
C ILE A 141 -11.48 0.44 -7.45
N ALA A 142 -12.45 -0.45 -7.43
CA ALA A 142 -12.38 -1.70 -6.65
C ALA A 142 -11.15 -2.54 -7.04
N MET A 143 -10.83 -2.61 -8.34
CA MET A 143 -9.65 -3.31 -8.84
C MET A 143 -8.35 -2.63 -8.42
N VAL A 144 -8.26 -1.30 -8.53
CA VAL A 144 -7.10 -0.53 -8.08
C VAL A 144 -6.88 -0.64 -6.57
N VAL A 145 -7.96 -0.55 -5.78
CA VAL A 145 -7.93 -0.72 -4.31
C VAL A 145 -7.38 -2.11 -3.95
N PHE A 146 -7.76 -3.15 -4.69
CA PHE A 146 -7.22 -4.49 -4.50
C PHE A 146 -5.71 -4.54 -4.80
N GLY A 147 -5.26 -3.88 -5.86
CA GLY A 147 -3.83 -3.73 -6.16
C GLY A 147 -3.07 -3.04 -5.02
N ILE A 148 -3.59 -1.92 -4.51
CA ILE A 148 -3.01 -1.17 -3.39
C ILE A 148 -2.94 -2.05 -2.12
N TYR A 149 -3.89 -2.97 -1.92
CA TYR A 149 -3.81 -3.91 -0.80
C TYR A 149 -2.59 -4.84 -0.91
N PHE A 150 -2.22 -5.33 -2.10
CA PHE A 150 -0.96 -6.07 -2.28
C PHE A 150 0.26 -5.18 -2.05
N ASN A 151 0.19 -3.91 -2.43
CA ASN A 151 1.22 -2.92 -2.11
C ASN A 151 1.36 -2.68 -0.59
N PHE A 152 0.28 -2.78 0.19
CA PHE A 152 0.36 -2.83 1.65
C PHE A 152 1.02 -4.12 2.14
N LEU A 153 0.62 -5.30 1.65
CA LEU A 153 1.15 -6.58 2.12
C LEU A 153 2.66 -6.75 1.84
N TYR A 154 3.18 -6.22 0.72
CA TYR A 154 4.60 -6.36 0.40
C TYR A 154 5.51 -5.63 1.37
N THR A 155 5.01 -4.57 2.03
CA THR A 155 5.83 -3.77 2.94
C THR A 155 6.34 -4.52 4.15
N PHE A 156 5.65 -5.56 4.58
CA PHE A 156 6.15 -6.42 5.65
C PHE A 156 7.48 -7.08 5.28
N ALA A 157 7.58 -7.59 4.07
CA ALA A 157 8.79 -8.22 3.56
C ALA A 157 9.89 -7.19 3.28
N VAL A 158 9.55 -6.08 2.63
CA VAL A 158 10.50 -5.02 2.31
C VAL A 158 11.06 -4.33 3.56
N ASN A 159 10.26 -4.16 4.60
CA ASN A 159 10.76 -3.64 5.88
C ASN A 159 11.83 -4.56 6.50
N TYR A 160 11.69 -5.89 6.33
CA TYR A 160 12.72 -6.83 6.74
C TYR A 160 13.98 -6.76 5.86
N GLU A 161 13.83 -6.56 4.56
CA GLU A 161 14.97 -6.34 3.64
C GLU A 161 15.72 -5.05 3.97
N PHE A 162 15.04 -3.97 4.36
CA PHE A 162 15.68 -2.75 4.89
C PHE A 162 16.38 -3.01 6.22
N TYR A 163 15.76 -3.73 7.15
CA TYR A 163 16.37 -4.11 8.42
C TYR A 163 17.66 -4.90 8.23
N SER A 164 17.68 -5.83 7.28
CA SER A 164 18.85 -6.65 6.93
C SER A 164 19.84 -5.97 5.98
N GLN A 165 19.61 -4.69 5.62
CA GLN A 165 20.43 -3.88 4.70
C GLN A 165 20.58 -4.48 3.28
N ASN A 166 19.64 -5.32 2.85
CA ASN A 166 19.63 -5.96 1.53
C ASN A 166 18.88 -5.14 0.48
N THR A 167 19.26 -3.86 0.32
CA THR A 167 18.58 -2.90 -0.56
C THR A 167 18.63 -3.24 -2.05
N ARG A 168 19.57 -4.09 -2.48
CA ARG A 168 19.68 -4.54 -3.88
C ARG A 168 18.44 -5.26 -4.37
N TRP A 169 17.89 -6.16 -3.56
CA TRP A 169 16.69 -6.91 -3.92
C TRP A 169 15.46 -6.03 -3.93
N ILE A 170 15.44 -4.97 -3.10
CA ILE A 170 14.37 -3.96 -3.12
C ILE A 170 14.33 -3.27 -4.48
N ALA A 171 15.50 -2.85 -5.02
CA ALA A 171 15.58 -2.25 -6.34
C ALA A 171 15.18 -3.24 -7.46
N VAL A 172 15.73 -4.45 -7.44
CA VAL A 172 15.43 -5.47 -8.46
C VAL A 172 13.94 -5.77 -8.51
N GLY A 173 13.30 -6.04 -7.37
CA GLY A 173 11.86 -6.33 -7.30
C GLY A 173 11.03 -5.18 -7.85
N SER A 174 11.35 -3.94 -7.50
CA SER A 174 10.61 -2.76 -7.96
C SER A 174 10.79 -2.48 -9.45
N ILE A 175 12.01 -2.64 -9.99
CA ILE A 175 12.27 -2.52 -11.43
C ILE A 175 11.50 -3.59 -12.21
N CYS A 176 11.55 -4.85 -11.75
CA CYS A 176 10.81 -5.93 -12.38
C CYS A 176 9.30 -5.68 -12.36
N ALA A 177 8.75 -5.23 -11.22
CA ALA A 177 7.33 -4.92 -11.12
C ALA A 177 6.91 -3.76 -12.03
N ALA A 178 7.74 -2.70 -12.13
CA ALA A 178 7.51 -1.59 -13.04
C ALA A 178 7.55 -2.04 -14.51
N ALA A 179 8.51 -2.89 -14.89
CA ALA A 179 8.60 -3.46 -16.23
C ALA A 179 7.37 -4.34 -16.55
N VAL A 180 6.92 -5.18 -15.62
CA VAL A 180 5.70 -5.99 -15.76
C VAL A 180 4.49 -5.09 -15.93
N ASN A 181 4.37 -4.00 -15.14
CA ASN A 181 3.26 -3.06 -15.24
C ASN A 181 3.20 -2.38 -16.60
N VAL A 182 4.32 -1.84 -17.08
CA VAL A 182 4.39 -1.20 -18.40
C VAL A 182 4.08 -2.21 -19.50
N GLY A 183 4.64 -3.43 -19.44
CA GLY A 183 4.38 -4.49 -20.41
C GLY A 183 2.91 -4.92 -20.45
N LEU A 184 2.28 -5.07 -19.28
CA LEU A 184 0.85 -5.41 -19.19
C LEU A 184 -0.04 -4.24 -19.64
N ASN A 185 0.33 -3.00 -19.34
CA ASN A 185 -0.38 -1.82 -19.81
C ASN A 185 -0.39 -1.74 -21.36
N LEU A 186 0.74 -2.00 -22.01
CA LEU A 186 0.83 -2.06 -23.49
C LEU A 186 -0.12 -3.10 -24.10
N LEU A 187 -0.35 -4.21 -23.41
CA LEU A 187 -1.20 -5.30 -23.88
C LEU A 187 -2.67 -5.12 -23.55
N LEU A 188 -2.97 -4.57 -22.37
CA LEU A 188 -4.34 -4.55 -21.80
C LEU A 188 -5.05 -3.23 -22.05
N ILE A 189 -4.37 -2.08 -22.02
CA ILE A 189 -5.00 -0.76 -22.23
C ILE A 189 -5.69 -0.68 -23.61
N PRO A 190 -5.07 -1.11 -24.74
CA PRO A 190 -5.72 -1.02 -26.04
C PRO A 190 -7.03 -1.82 -26.14
N LYS A 191 -7.18 -2.85 -25.29
CA LYS A 191 -8.35 -3.76 -25.33
C LYS A 191 -9.41 -3.40 -24.29
N PHE A 192 -8.99 -2.91 -23.12
CA PHE A 192 -9.84 -2.79 -21.93
C PHE A 192 -9.80 -1.41 -21.29
N GLY A 193 -9.10 -0.43 -21.89
CA GLY A 193 -9.00 0.95 -21.36
C GLY A 193 -8.55 0.99 -19.92
N GLY A 194 -9.21 1.80 -19.08
CA GLY A 194 -8.91 1.97 -17.67
C GLY A 194 -9.00 0.68 -16.84
N MET A 195 -9.88 -0.28 -17.22
CA MET A 195 -9.92 -1.59 -16.56
C MET A 195 -8.65 -2.40 -16.84
N GLY A 196 -8.12 -2.32 -18.07
CA GLY A 196 -6.84 -2.95 -18.43
C GLY A 196 -5.69 -2.42 -17.58
N ALA A 197 -5.62 -1.10 -17.38
CA ALA A 197 -4.63 -0.47 -16.51
C ALA A 197 -4.77 -0.94 -15.04
N ALA A 198 -6.00 -1.02 -14.53
CA ALA A 198 -6.26 -1.49 -13.17
C ALA A 198 -5.82 -2.95 -12.94
N VAL A 199 -6.08 -3.83 -13.92
CA VAL A 199 -5.63 -5.23 -13.88
C VAL A 199 -4.11 -5.32 -13.96
N ALA A 200 -3.46 -4.53 -14.82
CA ALA A 200 -2.01 -4.47 -14.92
C ALA A 200 -1.37 -4.07 -13.58
N THR A 201 -1.94 -3.06 -12.92
CA THR A 201 -1.51 -2.57 -11.60
C THR A 201 -1.69 -3.65 -10.52
N LEU A 202 -2.85 -4.33 -10.48
CA LEU A 202 -3.11 -5.42 -9.54
C LEU A 202 -2.08 -6.56 -9.70
N ILE A 203 -1.84 -7.02 -10.94
CA ILE A 203 -0.89 -8.11 -11.21
C ILE A 203 0.52 -7.68 -10.83
N SER A 204 0.91 -6.44 -11.11
CA SER A 204 2.25 -5.93 -10.82
C SER A 204 2.52 -5.81 -9.32
N TYR A 205 1.56 -5.32 -8.53
CA TYR A 205 1.67 -5.28 -7.07
C TYR A 205 1.61 -6.68 -6.45
N PHE A 206 0.84 -7.60 -7.02
CA PHE A 206 0.86 -9.00 -6.60
C PHE A 206 2.23 -9.65 -6.86
N ALA A 207 2.81 -9.43 -8.05
CA ALA A 207 4.15 -9.93 -8.37
C ALA A 207 5.21 -9.34 -7.44
N LEU A 208 5.13 -8.03 -7.13
CA LEU A 208 5.98 -7.35 -6.18
C LEU A 208 5.88 -7.98 -4.77
N PHE A 209 4.66 -8.22 -4.29
CA PHE A 209 4.39 -8.89 -3.02
C PHE A 209 5.01 -10.30 -2.97
N VAL A 210 4.81 -11.11 -4.01
CA VAL A 210 5.35 -12.48 -4.08
C VAL A 210 6.88 -12.45 -4.10
N PHE A 211 7.49 -11.60 -4.94
CA PHE A 211 8.93 -11.47 -5.07
C PHE A 211 9.59 -11.16 -3.72
N HIS A 212 9.14 -10.10 -3.04
CA HIS A 212 9.73 -9.67 -1.77
C HIS A 212 9.53 -10.70 -0.66
N ASN A 213 8.38 -11.38 -0.61
CA ASN A 213 8.19 -12.46 0.37
C ASN A 213 9.13 -13.66 0.13
N ILE A 214 9.44 -13.98 -1.13
CA ILE A 214 10.42 -15.01 -1.46
C ILE A 214 11.82 -14.57 -1.01
N ILE A 215 12.21 -13.33 -1.32
CA ILE A 215 13.53 -12.80 -0.93
C ILE A 215 13.66 -12.72 0.58
N ALA A 216 12.70 -12.13 1.29
CA ALA A 216 12.72 -12.02 2.74
C ALA A 216 12.82 -13.41 3.42
N ALA A 217 12.13 -14.41 2.89
CA ALA A 217 12.24 -15.79 3.39
C ALA A 217 13.62 -16.40 3.16
N ARG A 218 14.29 -16.08 2.03
CA ARG A 218 15.64 -16.56 1.72
C ARG A 218 16.73 -15.90 2.57
N LEU A 219 16.51 -14.64 3.00
CA LEU A 219 17.47 -13.94 3.86
C LEU A 219 17.55 -14.52 5.27
N GLY A 220 16.59 -15.36 5.66
CA GLY A 220 16.51 -15.96 7.00
C GLY A 220 16.07 -14.94 8.05
N GLY A 221 15.35 -15.37 9.08
CA GLY A 221 14.91 -14.49 10.16
C GLY A 221 13.65 -13.66 9.86
N PHE A 222 13.05 -13.76 8.68
CA PHE A 222 11.74 -13.15 8.38
C PHE A 222 10.63 -13.91 9.12
N ASN A 223 9.94 -13.20 10.02
CA ASN A 223 9.15 -13.83 11.09
C ASN A 223 7.64 -13.75 10.90
N ILE A 224 7.13 -13.21 9.77
CA ILE A 224 5.68 -13.08 9.54
C ILE A 224 5.13 -14.36 8.91
N SER A 225 4.10 -14.91 9.53
CA SER A 225 3.47 -16.16 9.10
C SER A 225 2.72 -16.00 7.76
N LYS A 226 3.01 -16.87 6.80
CA LYS A 226 2.30 -16.93 5.50
C LYS A 226 0.78 -17.08 5.64
N ARG A 227 0.30 -17.72 6.72
CA ARG A 227 -1.14 -17.87 7.01
C ARG A 227 -1.84 -16.52 7.19
N LEU A 228 -1.14 -15.50 7.72
CA LEU A 228 -1.71 -14.16 7.91
C LEU A 228 -1.97 -13.48 6.58
N TYR A 229 -1.08 -13.63 5.61
CA TYR A 229 -1.29 -13.11 4.25
C TYR A 229 -2.47 -13.80 3.56
N LEU A 230 -2.53 -15.14 3.62
CA LEU A 230 -3.65 -15.90 3.05
C LEU A 230 -4.98 -15.47 3.67
N TYR A 231 -5.02 -15.28 4.99
CA TYR A 231 -6.20 -14.81 5.70
C TYR A 231 -6.65 -13.42 5.21
N GLY A 232 -5.72 -12.46 5.13
CA GLY A 232 -6.03 -11.11 4.65
C GLY A 232 -6.47 -11.08 3.18
N ILE A 233 -5.75 -11.80 2.31
CA ILE A 233 -6.09 -11.92 0.88
C ILE A 233 -7.46 -12.55 0.70
N SER A 234 -7.81 -13.60 1.46
CA SER A 234 -9.13 -14.23 1.40
C SER A 234 -10.25 -13.25 1.76
N ILE A 235 -10.07 -12.45 2.81
CA ILE A 235 -11.07 -11.42 3.21
C ILE A 235 -11.27 -10.42 2.06
N VAL A 236 -10.18 -9.88 1.49
CA VAL A 236 -10.27 -8.87 0.43
C VAL A 236 -10.82 -9.45 -0.87
N SER A 237 -10.47 -10.70 -1.20
CA SER A 237 -11.04 -11.40 -2.36
C SER A 237 -12.55 -11.62 -2.21
N VAL A 238 -13.03 -11.99 -1.02
CA VAL A 238 -14.47 -12.06 -0.73
C VAL A 238 -15.11 -10.69 -0.86
N GLY A 239 -14.51 -9.63 -0.28
CA GLY A 239 -14.99 -8.26 -0.41
C GLY A 239 -15.09 -7.80 -1.86
N PHE A 240 -14.07 -8.14 -2.68
CA PHE A 240 -14.07 -7.86 -4.12
C PHE A 240 -15.17 -8.61 -4.87
N THR A 241 -15.43 -9.85 -4.52
CA THR A 241 -16.55 -10.62 -5.10
C THR A 241 -17.89 -10.01 -4.69
N VAL A 242 -18.04 -9.67 -3.42
CA VAL A 242 -19.28 -9.08 -2.88
C VAL A 242 -19.58 -7.74 -3.58
N ILE A 243 -18.61 -6.83 -3.76
CA ILE A 243 -18.89 -5.56 -4.46
C ILE A 243 -19.34 -5.81 -5.90
N ASN A 244 -18.73 -6.74 -6.63
CA ASN A 244 -19.13 -7.03 -8.00
C ASN A 244 -20.54 -7.61 -8.09
N LEU A 245 -20.97 -8.45 -7.12
CA LEU A 245 -22.30 -9.02 -7.07
C LEU A 245 -23.36 -8.03 -6.58
N THR A 246 -22.98 -7.06 -5.74
CA THR A 246 -23.92 -6.11 -5.10
C THR A 246 -23.81 -4.70 -5.65
N TYR A 247 -23.07 -4.51 -6.77
CA TYR A 247 -22.79 -3.18 -7.31
C TYR A 247 -24.06 -2.35 -7.52
N ASP A 248 -25.13 -2.96 -8.03
CA ASP A 248 -26.40 -2.32 -8.33
C ASP A 248 -27.39 -2.35 -7.14
N PHE A 249 -26.99 -2.90 -5.97
CA PHE A 249 -27.84 -3.05 -4.79
C PHE A 249 -27.33 -2.21 -3.61
N PRO A 250 -27.55 -0.87 -3.57
CA PRO A 250 -26.97 0.00 -2.55
C PRO A 250 -27.40 -0.37 -1.12
N VAL A 251 -28.67 -0.71 -0.91
CA VAL A 251 -29.18 -1.08 0.43
C VAL A 251 -28.42 -2.29 0.99
N LEU A 252 -28.20 -3.31 0.17
CA LEU A 252 -27.48 -4.51 0.59
C LEU A 252 -26.01 -4.20 0.96
N ARG A 253 -25.34 -3.34 0.19
CA ARG A 253 -23.97 -2.90 0.48
C ARG A 253 -23.90 -2.18 1.82
N TRP A 254 -24.81 -1.24 2.08
CA TRP A 254 -24.83 -0.51 3.35
C TRP A 254 -25.11 -1.43 4.55
N ILE A 255 -26.00 -2.42 4.42
CA ILE A 255 -26.21 -3.44 5.46
C ILE A 255 -24.90 -4.18 5.73
N ILE A 256 -24.19 -4.61 4.69
CA ILE A 256 -22.89 -5.32 4.84
C ILE A 256 -21.86 -4.42 5.52
N ILE A 257 -21.73 -3.14 5.13
CA ILE A 257 -20.81 -2.19 5.74
C ILE A 257 -21.12 -2.00 7.23
N LEU A 258 -22.39 -1.84 7.57
CA LEU A 258 -22.83 -1.70 8.97
C LEU A 258 -22.52 -2.95 9.78
N LEU A 259 -22.76 -4.14 9.24
CA LEU A 259 -22.43 -5.40 9.90
C LEU A 259 -20.92 -5.56 10.12
N LEU A 260 -20.09 -5.17 9.14
CA LEU A 260 -18.63 -5.15 9.29
C LEU A 260 -18.19 -4.16 10.38
N GLY A 261 -18.75 -2.95 10.41
CA GLY A 261 -18.50 -1.94 11.43
C GLY A 261 -18.91 -2.40 12.84
N PHE A 262 -20.10 -2.94 12.97
CA PHE A 262 -20.60 -3.52 14.23
C PHE A 262 -19.72 -4.67 14.71
N GLY A 263 -19.33 -5.56 13.80
CA GLY A 263 -18.41 -6.65 14.10
C GLY A 263 -17.08 -6.14 14.64
N LEU A 264 -16.47 -5.14 13.98
CA LEU A 264 -15.23 -4.52 14.45
C LEU A 264 -15.35 -3.92 15.85
N ILE A 265 -16.41 -3.17 16.13
CA ILE A 265 -16.67 -2.57 17.45
C ILE A 265 -16.88 -3.67 18.49
N TYR A 266 -17.69 -4.66 18.19
CA TYR A 266 -18.02 -5.74 19.13
C TYR A 266 -16.77 -6.56 19.52
N PHE A 267 -15.94 -6.95 18.54
CA PHE A 267 -14.72 -7.72 18.81
C PHE A 267 -13.63 -6.92 19.51
N ASN A 268 -13.60 -5.58 19.34
CA ASN A 268 -12.63 -4.71 19.97
C ASN A 268 -13.19 -3.93 21.18
N ARG A 269 -14.40 -4.20 21.65
CA ARG A 269 -15.11 -3.45 22.72
C ARG A 269 -14.25 -3.24 23.98
N LYS A 270 -13.54 -4.27 24.44
CA LYS A 270 -12.66 -4.17 25.63
C LYS A 270 -11.52 -3.17 25.42
N VAL A 271 -10.88 -3.18 24.26
CA VAL A 271 -9.79 -2.26 23.92
C VAL A 271 -10.33 -0.82 23.82
N ILE A 272 -11.50 -0.65 23.22
CA ILE A 272 -12.17 0.66 23.07
C ILE A 272 -12.56 1.21 24.46
N GLU A 273 -13.13 0.38 25.32
CA GLU A 273 -13.50 0.76 26.69
C GLU A 273 -12.28 1.17 27.53
N GLU A 274 -11.16 0.45 27.42
CA GLU A 274 -9.91 0.80 28.11
C GLU A 274 -9.34 2.13 27.62
N GLN A 275 -9.36 2.39 26.31
CA GLN A 275 -8.89 3.64 25.73
C GLN A 275 -9.77 4.82 26.15
N LEU A 276 -11.09 4.66 26.11
CA LEU A 276 -12.05 5.66 26.59
C LEU A 276 -11.84 5.99 28.07
N LYS A 277 -11.66 4.97 28.92
CA LYS A 277 -11.37 5.17 30.36
C LYS A 277 -10.07 5.94 30.57
N ARG A 278 -9.02 5.66 29.79
CA ARG A 278 -7.75 6.41 29.86
C ARG A 278 -7.93 7.86 29.45
N TYR A 279 -8.67 8.12 28.37
CA TYR A 279 -8.94 9.48 27.86
C TYR A 279 -9.73 10.30 28.90
N LEU A 280 -10.84 9.74 29.41
CA LEU A 280 -11.68 10.39 30.42
C LEU A 280 -10.96 10.61 31.78
N LYS A 281 -9.93 9.80 32.07
CA LYS A 281 -9.12 9.99 33.29
C LYS A 281 -8.09 11.12 33.14
N LYS A 282 -7.60 11.34 31.90
CA LYS A 282 -6.64 12.41 31.57
C LYS A 282 -7.33 13.79 31.58
N ASP A 283 -8.60 13.86 31.18
CA ASP A 283 -9.41 15.08 31.17
C ASP A 283 -9.81 15.57 32.57
N LYS A 284 -9.81 14.65 33.56
CA LYS A 284 -10.11 14.99 34.98
C LYS A 284 -8.89 15.45 35.78
N THR A 285 -7.70 15.41 35.16
CA THR A 285 -6.42 15.80 35.79
C THR A 285 -5.81 17.08 35.17
N GLN A 286 -6.50 17.71 34.25
CA GLN A 286 -6.29 19.08 33.78
C GLN A 286 -7.37 20.02 34.36
#